data_3c2dc3f4682a0877e19363c38584edca
#
_entry.id   3c2dc3f4682a0877e19363c38584edca
#
_cell.length_a   1.000
_cell.length_b   1.000
_cell.length_c   1.000
_cell.angle_alpha   90.00
_cell.angle_beta   90.00
_cell.angle_gamma   90.00
#
_symmetry.space_group_name_H-M   'P 1'
#
loop_
_entity.id
_entity.type
_entity.pdbx_description
1 polymer ?
#
loop_
_entity_poly.entity_id
_entity_poly.type
_entity_poly.pdbx_seq_one_letter_code
_entity_poly.pdbx_strand_id
1 'polypeptide(L)'
;MRIEEAVQRLRTLPDPLPAAPRALMPTILGGPPRSSVPLGELRSTPAGVLVLLVPALDGTATVILTERVVGGRYHSGEVSFPGGRAEPEDRDVIATALREAAEEVGLDADAAGVEVLGTLEPVWIPVSGFRLTPVLAWAGHRPALTPAPSEVSRIIAAPLTAFLPAAEIRRVEAQVGERRLRYGAYPVEDLLVWGATARVLGQLGAILGRS
;
A
#
# COMPACT_ATOMS: atom_id res chain seq x y z
N MET A 1 -2.87 2.83 -18.53
CA MET A 1 -2.82 4.26 -18.13
C MET A 1 -1.36 4.69 -18.16
N ARG A 2 -1.07 5.81 -18.81
CA ARG A 2 0.27 6.43 -18.82
C ARG A 2 0.56 7.05 -17.46
N ILE A 3 1.85 7.15 -17.10
CA ILE A 3 2.23 7.70 -15.80
C ILE A 3 1.83 9.17 -15.67
N GLU A 4 2.02 9.96 -16.73
CA GLU A 4 1.68 11.39 -16.73
C GLU A 4 0.17 11.61 -16.51
N GLU A 5 -0.68 10.76 -17.14
CA GLU A 5 -2.13 10.80 -16.95
C GLU A 5 -2.51 10.47 -15.50
N ALA A 6 -1.90 9.42 -14.92
CA ALA A 6 -2.13 9.04 -13.53
C ALA A 6 -1.75 10.18 -12.58
N VAL A 7 -0.55 10.74 -12.74
CA VAL A 7 -0.05 11.84 -11.91
C VAL A 7 -0.93 13.07 -12.03
N GLN A 8 -1.34 13.45 -13.24
CA GLN A 8 -2.23 14.60 -13.44
C GLN A 8 -3.55 14.45 -12.69
N ARG A 9 -4.15 13.25 -12.68
CA ARG A 9 -5.38 12.97 -11.93
C ARG A 9 -5.16 13.01 -10.41
N LEU A 10 -3.97 12.63 -9.95
CA LEU A 10 -3.63 12.54 -8.53
C LEU A 10 -3.16 13.87 -7.92
N ARG A 11 -2.78 14.86 -8.74
CA ARG A 11 -2.43 16.21 -8.25
C ARG A 11 -3.63 16.95 -7.62
N THR A 12 -4.86 16.53 -7.96
CA THR A 12 -6.07 17.08 -7.35
C THR A 12 -6.90 15.91 -6.80
N LEU A 13 -6.61 15.55 -5.56
CA LEU A 13 -7.36 14.51 -4.88
C LEU A 13 -8.80 14.97 -4.62
N PRO A 14 -9.80 14.11 -4.83
CA PRO A 14 -11.18 14.44 -4.51
C PRO A 14 -11.39 14.53 -3.00
N ASP A 15 -12.29 15.41 -2.58
CA ASP A 15 -12.75 15.52 -1.19
C ASP A 15 -14.28 15.36 -1.17
N PRO A 16 -14.84 14.32 -0.51
CA PRO A 16 -14.12 13.24 0.16
C PRO A 16 -13.45 12.26 -0.82
N LEU A 17 -12.42 11.56 -0.33
CA LEU A 17 -11.81 10.46 -1.08
C LEU A 17 -12.81 9.33 -1.30
N PRO A 18 -12.81 8.68 -2.48
CA PRO A 18 -13.68 7.52 -2.71
C PRO A 18 -13.24 6.34 -1.84
N ALA A 19 -14.20 5.55 -1.38
CA ALA A 19 -13.91 4.35 -0.61
C ALA A 19 -13.29 3.25 -1.49
N ALA A 20 -12.42 2.43 -0.90
CA ALA A 20 -11.96 1.21 -1.54
C ALA A 20 -13.11 0.21 -1.77
N PRO A 21 -13.03 -0.68 -2.78
CA PRO A 21 -14.02 -1.70 -3.03
C PRO A 21 -14.33 -2.54 -1.78
N ARG A 22 -15.62 -2.68 -1.44
CA ARG A 22 -16.07 -3.47 -0.26
C ARG A 22 -15.59 -4.92 -0.30
N ALA A 23 -15.41 -5.48 -1.49
CA ALA A 23 -14.91 -6.85 -1.67
C ALA A 23 -13.53 -7.08 -1.03
N LEU A 24 -12.72 -6.03 -0.86
CA LEU A 24 -11.39 -6.09 -0.24
C LEU A 24 -11.44 -6.14 1.30
N MET A 25 -12.61 -5.86 1.90
CA MET A 25 -12.74 -5.86 3.36
C MET A 25 -12.75 -7.30 3.90
N PRO A 26 -11.83 -7.64 4.84
CA PRO A 26 -11.83 -8.96 5.45
C PRO A 26 -13.05 -9.18 6.34
N THR A 27 -13.67 -10.35 6.24
CA THR A 27 -14.77 -10.81 7.07
C THR A 27 -14.34 -12.03 7.87
N ILE A 28 -14.62 -12.05 9.18
CA ILE A 28 -14.38 -13.21 10.04
C ILE A 28 -15.54 -14.20 9.81
N LEU A 29 -15.21 -15.41 9.42
CA LEU A 29 -16.21 -16.47 9.23
C LEU A 29 -16.62 -17.05 10.59
N GLY A 30 -17.92 -17.01 10.88
CA GLY A 30 -18.46 -17.50 12.17
C GLY A 30 -18.24 -16.56 13.35
N GLY A 31 -17.81 -15.31 13.13
CA GLY A 31 -17.58 -14.30 14.16
C GLY A 31 -18.28 -12.97 13.90
N PRO A 32 -18.21 -12.03 14.85
CA PRO A 32 -18.78 -10.70 14.68
C PRO A 32 -18.09 -9.94 13.53
N PRO A 33 -18.77 -8.95 12.92
CA PRO A 33 -18.16 -8.10 11.90
C PRO A 33 -16.87 -7.46 12.42
N ARG A 34 -15.87 -7.37 11.57
CA ARG A 34 -14.62 -6.69 11.91
C ARG A 34 -14.87 -5.19 11.97
N SER A 35 -14.54 -4.55 13.10
CA SER A 35 -14.55 -3.09 13.17
C SER A 35 -13.45 -2.53 12.29
N SER A 36 -13.77 -1.58 11.44
CA SER A 36 -12.79 -0.81 10.65
C SER A 36 -12.23 0.39 11.43
N VAL A 37 -12.77 0.64 12.61
CA VAL A 37 -12.39 1.74 13.50
C VAL A 37 -11.94 1.16 14.82
N PRO A 38 -10.89 1.68 15.45
CA PRO A 38 -10.48 1.29 16.80
C PRO A 38 -11.65 1.49 17.75
N LEU A 39 -11.94 0.49 18.58
CA LEU A 39 -12.82 0.66 19.75
C LEU A 39 -12.06 1.50 20.79
N GLY A 40 -12.24 2.81 20.72
CA GLY A 40 -11.55 3.82 21.54
C GLY A 40 -10.33 4.41 20.82
N GLU A 41 -10.08 5.69 21.03
CA GLU A 41 -8.90 6.44 20.55
C GLU A 41 -7.56 5.96 21.15
N LEU A 42 -7.59 4.81 21.81
CA LEU A 42 -6.53 4.31 22.67
C LEU A 42 -5.46 3.59 21.84
N ARG A 43 -4.36 4.34 21.61
CA ARG A 43 -3.03 3.80 21.29
C ARG A 43 -2.88 3.09 19.96
N SER A 44 -3.25 3.76 18.85
CA SER A 44 -2.73 3.35 17.57
C SER A 44 -1.29 3.87 17.41
N THR A 45 -0.39 2.99 16.99
CA THR A 45 0.97 3.38 16.62
C THR A 45 0.95 4.00 15.23
N PRO A 46 1.40 5.25 15.06
CA PRO A 46 1.51 5.85 13.73
C PRO A 46 2.48 5.06 12.85
N ALA A 47 2.13 4.92 11.57
CA ALA A 47 2.98 4.31 10.56
C ALA A 47 2.79 5.02 9.22
N GLY A 48 3.87 5.16 8.44
CA GLY A 48 3.85 5.73 7.10
C GLY A 48 4.25 4.70 6.06
N VAL A 49 3.54 4.64 4.92
CA VAL A 49 3.94 3.81 3.79
C VAL A 49 3.99 4.63 2.51
N LEU A 50 4.95 4.34 1.65
CA LEU A 50 5.15 5.06 0.41
C LEU A 50 4.43 4.38 -0.75
N VAL A 51 3.39 5.02 -1.26
CA VAL A 51 2.70 4.63 -2.51
C VAL A 51 3.42 5.33 -3.66
N LEU A 52 4.56 4.76 -4.08
CA LEU A 52 5.42 5.33 -5.10
C LEU A 52 5.00 4.88 -6.49
N LEU A 53 4.59 5.82 -7.33
CA LEU A 53 4.31 5.60 -8.74
C LEU A 53 5.54 5.89 -9.58
N VAL A 54 5.85 4.98 -10.50
CA VAL A 54 6.98 5.12 -11.44
C VAL A 54 6.57 4.65 -12.83
N PRO A 55 7.21 5.19 -13.91
CA PRO A 55 6.97 4.67 -15.24
C PRO A 55 7.60 3.29 -15.44
N ALA A 56 6.90 2.40 -16.14
CA ALA A 56 7.50 1.23 -16.77
C ALA A 56 8.29 1.65 -18.03
N LEU A 57 9.00 0.71 -18.64
CA LEU A 57 9.80 1.00 -19.85
C LEU A 57 8.97 1.53 -21.01
N ASP A 58 7.72 1.13 -21.12
CA ASP A 58 6.75 1.61 -22.12
C ASP A 58 6.03 2.90 -21.69
N GLY A 59 6.36 3.47 -20.50
CA GLY A 59 5.77 4.67 -19.93
C GLY A 59 4.40 4.43 -19.28
N THR A 60 3.94 3.20 -19.11
CA THR A 60 2.75 2.92 -18.29
C THR A 60 3.03 3.08 -16.80
N ALA A 61 1.99 3.46 -16.06
CA ALA A 61 2.12 3.65 -14.61
C ALA A 61 2.23 2.31 -13.87
N THR A 62 3.24 2.21 -13.01
CA THR A 62 3.41 1.12 -12.05
C THR A 62 3.51 1.67 -10.63
N VAL A 63 3.19 0.85 -9.65
CA VAL A 63 3.37 1.14 -8.23
C VAL A 63 4.41 0.19 -7.64
N ILE A 64 5.29 0.72 -6.80
CA ILE A 64 6.31 -0.08 -6.13
C ILE A 64 5.72 -0.75 -4.90
N LEU A 65 5.88 -2.06 -4.83
CA LEU A 65 5.51 -2.91 -3.71
C LEU A 65 6.72 -3.75 -3.30
N THR A 66 6.68 -4.27 -2.08
CA THR A 66 7.66 -5.20 -1.53
C THR A 66 7.00 -6.51 -1.14
N GLU A 67 7.68 -7.63 -1.35
CA GLU A 67 7.35 -8.89 -0.71
C GLU A 67 8.26 -9.06 0.51
N ARG A 68 7.67 -9.30 1.67
CA ARG A 68 8.42 -9.45 2.92
C ARG A 68 9.08 -10.81 3.02
N VAL A 69 10.27 -10.86 3.65
CA VAL A 69 10.99 -12.11 3.90
C VAL A 69 10.15 -13.08 4.74
N VAL A 70 10.16 -14.37 4.36
CA VAL A 70 9.48 -15.43 5.10
C VAL A 70 10.28 -15.74 6.37
N GLY A 71 9.63 -15.67 7.56
CA GLY A 71 10.27 -16.00 8.85
C GLY A 71 10.10 -14.93 9.93
N GLY A 72 9.50 -13.78 9.63
CA GLY A 72 9.14 -12.76 10.61
C GLY A 72 7.96 -13.20 11.52
N ARG A 73 7.84 -12.58 12.70
CA ARG A 73 6.75 -12.87 13.67
C ARG A 73 5.36 -12.53 13.14
N TYR A 74 5.25 -11.59 12.22
CA TYR A 74 4.00 -11.11 11.63
C TYR A 74 4.23 -10.79 10.14
N HIS A 75 3.22 -11.06 9.28
CA HIS A 75 3.20 -10.65 7.87
C HIS A 75 4.30 -11.26 6.97
N SER A 76 4.76 -12.45 7.27
CA SER A 76 5.76 -13.19 6.49
C SER A 76 5.22 -13.54 5.09
N GLY A 77 5.95 -13.17 4.02
CA GLY A 77 5.54 -13.42 2.64
C GLY A 77 4.38 -12.54 2.14
N GLU A 78 3.97 -11.52 2.92
CA GLU A 78 2.92 -10.60 2.49
C GLU A 78 3.48 -9.50 1.59
N VAL A 79 2.63 -9.04 0.67
CA VAL A 79 2.93 -7.90 -0.20
C VAL A 79 2.51 -6.62 0.48
N SER A 80 3.43 -5.66 0.58
CA SER A 80 3.19 -4.35 1.19
C SER A 80 3.79 -3.22 0.34
N PHE A 81 3.46 -2.00 0.70
CA PHE A 81 4.27 -0.85 0.28
C PHE A 81 5.54 -0.80 1.14
N PRO A 82 6.63 -0.19 0.64
CA PRO A 82 7.73 0.21 1.51
C PRO A 82 7.20 1.12 2.62
N GLY A 83 7.57 0.83 3.88
CA GLY A 83 7.08 1.62 4.98
C GLY A 83 7.01 0.90 6.32
N GLY A 84 6.89 1.68 7.38
CA GLY A 84 6.91 1.15 8.73
C GLY A 84 6.43 2.15 9.79
N ARG A 85 6.90 1.92 10.99
CA ARG A 85 6.52 2.67 12.19
C ARG A 85 7.15 4.07 12.18
N ALA A 86 6.38 5.08 12.59
CA ALA A 86 6.94 6.40 12.85
C ALA A 86 7.92 6.36 14.04
N GLU A 87 9.07 6.98 13.86
CA GLU A 87 10.08 7.19 14.89
C GLU A 87 10.00 8.62 15.47
N PRO A 88 10.52 8.85 16.69
CA PRO A 88 10.48 10.18 17.30
C PRO A 88 11.18 11.27 16.49
N GLU A 89 12.16 10.89 15.68
CA GLU A 89 12.96 11.76 14.83
C GLU A 89 12.24 12.15 13.53
N ASP A 90 11.20 11.40 13.16
CA ASP A 90 10.40 11.69 11.96
C ASP A 90 9.54 12.94 12.21
N ARG A 91 9.79 14.01 11.45
CA ARG A 91 9.04 15.26 11.59
C ARG A 91 7.54 15.11 11.26
N ASP A 92 7.21 14.17 10.40
CA ASP A 92 5.85 13.86 9.94
C ASP A 92 5.78 12.47 9.29
N VAL A 93 4.58 12.05 8.90
CA VAL A 93 4.36 10.75 8.25
C VAL A 93 5.01 10.64 6.87
N ILE A 94 5.28 11.74 6.21
CA ILE A 94 5.98 11.76 4.91
C ILE A 94 7.43 11.39 5.14
N ALA A 95 8.06 11.98 6.18
CA ALA A 95 9.42 11.64 6.57
C ALA A 95 9.55 10.15 6.93
N THR A 96 8.58 9.61 7.71
CA THR A 96 8.52 8.17 8.01
C THR A 96 8.52 7.32 6.73
N ALA A 97 7.60 7.61 5.80
CA ALA A 97 7.44 6.81 4.58
C ALA A 97 8.70 6.86 3.68
N LEU A 98 9.35 8.01 3.58
CA LEU A 98 10.58 8.17 2.79
C LEU A 98 11.79 7.50 3.46
N ARG A 99 11.95 7.62 4.79
CA ARG A 99 13.01 6.95 5.55
C ARG A 99 12.90 5.43 5.39
N GLU A 100 11.72 4.88 5.65
CA GLU A 100 11.47 3.44 5.52
C GLU A 100 11.71 2.94 4.08
N ALA A 101 11.31 3.71 3.06
CA ALA A 101 11.60 3.36 1.67
C ALA A 101 13.11 3.41 1.36
N ALA A 102 13.85 4.33 1.97
CA ALA A 102 15.31 4.33 1.84
C ALA A 102 15.92 3.08 2.49
N GLU A 103 15.44 2.67 3.66
CA GLU A 103 15.91 1.50 4.41
C GLU A 103 15.53 0.18 3.72
N GLU A 104 14.26 0.01 3.31
CA GLU A 104 13.74 -1.26 2.78
C GLU A 104 14.10 -1.51 1.32
N VAL A 105 14.11 -0.44 0.49
CA VAL A 105 14.32 -0.58 -0.97
C VAL A 105 15.43 0.29 -1.54
N GLY A 106 16.24 0.95 -0.68
CA GLY A 106 17.36 1.77 -1.10
C GLY A 106 16.95 3.00 -1.91
N LEU A 107 15.74 3.55 -1.69
CA LEU A 107 15.27 4.72 -2.41
C LEU A 107 16.04 5.97 -1.99
N ASP A 108 16.76 6.57 -2.91
CA ASP A 108 17.24 7.96 -2.80
C ASP A 108 16.17 8.87 -3.41
N ALA A 109 15.34 9.46 -2.55
CA ALA A 109 14.20 10.25 -2.97
C ALA A 109 14.61 11.53 -3.72
N ASP A 110 15.70 12.16 -3.30
CA ASP A 110 16.22 13.39 -3.92
C ASP A 110 16.81 13.08 -5.30
N ALA A 111 17.67 12.07 -5.39
CA ALA A 111 18.26 11.66 -6.67
C ALA A 111 17.21 11.11 -7.65
N ALA A 112 16.17 10.47 -7.16
CA ALA A 112 15.05 10.00 -7.96
C ALA A 112 14.06 11.11 -8.36
N GLY A 113 14.17 12.31 -7.81
CA GLY A 113 13.25 13.42 -8.02
C GLY A 113 11.84 13.06 -7.57
N VAL A 114 11.70 12.44 -6.39
CA VAL A 114 10.41 12.04 -5.85
C VAL A 114 9.59 13.28 -5.46
N GLU A 115 8.42 13.41 -6.07
CA GLU A 115 7.42 14.43 -5.74
C GLU A 115 6.30 13.80 -4.93
N VAL A 116 6.05 14.32 -3.72
CA VAL A 116 4.91 13.93 -2.89
C VAL A 116 3.66 14.65 -3.37
N LEU A 117 2.61 13.89 -3.68
CA LEU A 117 1.32 14.40 -4.18
C LEU A 117 0.30 14.62 -3.05
N GLY A 118 0.47 13.94 -1.92
CA GLY A 118 -0.43 14.03 -0.77
C GLY A 118 -0.51 12.74 0.02
N THR A 119 -1.56 12.60 0.83
CA THR A 119 -1.83 11.38 1.60
C THR A 119 -3.22 10.84 1.29
N LEU A 120 -3.38 9.53 1.39
CA LEU A 120 -4.69 8.89 1.34
C LEU A 120 -5.25 8.67 2.75
N GLU A 121 -6.49 8.15 2.85
CA GLU A 121 -7.11 7.88 4.15
C GLU A 121 -6.30 6.88 4.98
N PRO A 122 -6.04 7.18 6.26
CA PRO A 122 -5.36 6.24 7.14
C PRO A 122 -6.13 4.93 7.27
N VAL A 123 -5.40 3.82 7.25
CA VAL A 123 -5.93 2.47 7.44
C VAL A 123 -5.53 1.95 8.81
N TRP A 124 -6.51 1.61 9.65
CA TRP A 124 -6.23 0.94 10.90
C TRP A 124 -6.05 -0.57 10.70
N ILE A 125 -4.99 -1.12 11.31
CA ILE A 125 -4.62 -2.54 11.23
C ILE A 125 -4.79 -3.17 12.62
N PRO A 126 -5.90 -3.88 12.90
CA PRO A 126 -6.24 -4.37 14.23
C PRO A 126 -5.21 -5.32 14.85
N VAL A 127 -4.52 -6.13 14.02
CA VAL A 127 -3.56 -7.15 14.48
C VAL A 127 -2.27 -6.54 15.03
N SER A 128 -1.80 -5.45 14.45
CA SER A 128 -0.56 -4.76 14.85
C SER A 128 -0.81 -3.49 15.67
N GLY A 129 -2.06 -2.98 15.70
CA GLY A 129 -2.39 -1.70 16.30
C GLY A 129 -1.87 -0.49 15.53
N PHE A 130 -1.43 -0.66 14.29
CA PHE A 130 -0.95 0.45 13.46
C PHE A 130 -2.10 1.27 12.86
N ARG A 131 -1.90 2.58 12.85
CA ARG A 131 -2.62 3.54 12.01
C ARG A 131 -1.70 3.91 10.86
N LEU A 132 -1.88 3.21 9.75
CA LEU A 132 -1.06 3.30 8.56
C LEU A 132 -1.58 4.42 7.66
N THR A 133 -0.76 5.44 7.43
CA THR A 133 -1.06 6.55 6.52
C THR A 133 -0.31 6.35 5.20
N PRO A 134 -1.02 6.18 4.07
CA PRO A 134 -0.38 6.09 2.76
C PRO A 134 0.05 7.47 2.27
N VAL A 135 1.33 7.61 1.96
CA VAL A 135 1.94 8.79 1.33
C VAL A 135 2.02 8.52 -0.17
N LEU A 136 1.26 9.29 -0.93
CA LEU A 136 1.22 9.20 -2.39
C LEU A 136 2.35 10.03 -2.98
N ALA A 137 3.19 9.41 -3.78
CA ALA A 137 4.31 10.06 -4.44
C ALA A 137 4.56 9.48 -5.84
N TRP A 138 5.32 10.18 -6.66
CA TRP A 138 5.76 9.69 -7.95
C TRP A 138 7.20 10.14 -8.25
N ALA A 139 7.86 9.41 -9.17
CA ALA A 139 9.12 9.79 -9.76
C ALA A 139 9.01 9.78 -11.29
N GLY A 140 9.60 10.76 -11.94
CA GLY A 140 9.54 10.93 -13.40
C GLY A 140 10.29 9.85 -14.19
N HIS A 141 11.13 9.08 -13.50
CA HIS A 141 11.86 7.93 -14.02
C HIS A 141 11.87 6.81 -12.99
N ARG A 142 12.12 5.60 -13.44
CA ARG A 142 12.24 4.45 -12.53
C ARG A 142 13.55 4.54 -11.75
N PRO A 143 13.52 4.70 -10.41
CA PRO A 143 14.72 4.74 -9.59
C PRO A 143 15.43 3.37 -9.58
N ALA A 144 16.73 3.37 -9.34
CA ALA A 144 17.46 2.17 -8.99
C ALA A 144 17.09 1.77 -7.56
N LEU A 145 16.42 0.62 -7.40
CA LEU A 145 15.98 0.11 -6.11
C LEU A 145 16.73 -1.18 -5.79
N THR A 146 17.10 -1.35 -4.53
CA THR A 146 17.80 -2.55 -4.02
C THR A 146 17.10 -3.02 -2.75
N PRO A 147 16.58 -4.25 -2.69
CA PRO A 147 15.90 -4.73 -1.50
C PRO A 147 16.89 -4.91 -0.34
N ALA A 148 16.47 -4.53 0.87
CA ALA A 148 17.19 -4.85 2.11
C ALA A 148 16.95 -6.35 2.42
N PRO A 149 17.98 -7.23 2.35
CA PRO A 149 17.76 -8.68 2.39
C PRO A 149 17.20 -9.22 3.71
N SER A 150 17.31 -8.44 4.78
CA SER A 150 16.74 -8.78 6.10
C SER A 150 15.22 -8.62 6.16
N GLU A 151 14.62 -7.80 5.30
CA GLU A 151 13.21 -7.42 5.37
C GLU A 151 12.44 -7.66 4.08
N VAL A 152 13.09 -7.44 2.95
CA VAL A 152 12.48 -7.49 1.62
C VAL A 152 13.12 -8.61 0.80
N SER A 153 12.28 -9.58 0.41
CA SER A 153 12.69 -10.69 -0.47
C SER A 153 12.68 -10.27 -1.94
N ARG A 154 11.73 -9.41 -2.31
CA ARG A 154 11.53 -8.97 -3.70
C ARG A 154 10.88 -7.58 -3.77
N ILE A 155 11.33 -6.77 -4.72
CA ILE A 155 10.67 -5.52 -5.11
C ILE A 155 9.82 -5.79 -6.36
N ILE A 156 8.57 -5.35 -6.34
CA ILE A 156 7.58 -5.58 -7.39
C ILE A 156 7.16 -4.23 -7.97
N ALA A 157 7.25 -4.08 -9.29
CA ALA A 157 6.66 -2.94 -9.99
C ALA A 157 5.31 -3.36 -10.58
N ALA A 158 4.26 -3.27 -9.79
CA ALA A 158 2.94 -3.73 -10.18
C ALA A 158 2.26 -2.73 -11.14
N PRO A 159 1.70 -3.18 -12.28
CA PRO A 159 1.00 -2.28 -13.18
C PRO A 159 -0.24 -1.69 -12.51
N LEU A 160 -0.41 -0.38 -12.59
CA LEU A 160 -1.51 0.33 -11.93
C LEU A 160 -2.89 -0.14 -12.43
N THR A 161 -2.94 -0.65 -13.66
CA THR A 161 -4.16 -1.24 -14.24
C THR A 161 -4.70 -2.44 -13.48
N ALA A 162 -3.84 -3.15 -12.71
CA ALA A 162 -4.25 -4.27 -11.88
C ALA A 162 -5.17 -3.86 -10.69
N PHE A 163 -5.34 -2.56 -10.45
CA PHE A 163 -6.08 -2.03 -9.30
C PHE A 163 -7.21 -1.08 -9.69
N LEU A 164 -7.41 -0.81 -11.00
CA LEU A 164 -8.50 0.03 -11.49
C LEU A 164 -9.87 -0.64 -11.24
N PRO A 165 -10.99 0.11 -11.31
CA PRO A 165 -12.33 -0.42 -10.96
C PRO A 165 -12.75 -1.70 -11.68
N ALA A 166 -12.24 -1.94 -12.90
CA ALA A 166 -12.52 -3.16 -13.67
C ALA A 166 -11.55 -4.32 -13.38
N ALA A 167 -10.55 -4.12 -12.49
CA ALA A 167 -9.58 -5.15 -12.18
C ALA A 167 -10.20 -6.33 -11.42
N GLU A 168 -9.64 -7.51 -11.64
CA GLU A 168 -10.06 -8.73 -10.96
C GLU A 168 -9.80 -8.63 -9.45
N ILE A 169 -10.82 -8.93 -8.65
CA ILE A 169 -10.69 -9.15 -7.20
C ILE A 169 -11.02 -10.61 -6.92
N ARG A 170 -10.01 -11.41 -6.60
CA ARG A 170 -10.18 -12.81 -6.22
C ARG A 170 -10.69 -12.91 -4.79
N ARG A 171 -11.72 -13.73 -4.58
CA ARG A 171 -12.19 -14.06 -3.23
C ARG A 171 -11.35 -15.21 -2.68
N VAL A 172 -10.79 -14.99 -1.50
CA VAL A 172 -9.93 -15.95 -0.80
C VAL A 172 -10.55 -16.27 0.56
N GLU A 173 -10.50 -17.53 0.95
CA GLU A 173 -10.76 -17.98 2.32
C GLU A 173 -9.49 -18.64 2.86
N ALA A 174 -8.98 -18.14 3.96
CA ALA A 174 -7.76 -18.66 4.55
C ALA A 174 -7.79 -18.59 6.08
N GLN A 175 -7.01 -19.47 6.69
CA GLN A 175 -6.69 -19.37 8.11
C GLN A 175 -5.60 -18.30 8.29
N VAL A 176 -5.89 -17.27 9.07
CA VAL A 176 -4.96 -16.20 9.41
C VAL A 176 -4.86 -16.09 10.93
N GLY A 177 -3.77 -16.61 11.48
CA GLY A 177 -3.67 -16.86 12.92
C GLY A 177 -4.76 -17.83 13.38
N GLU A 178 -5.48 -17.48 14.44
CA GLU A 178 -6.57 -18.30 15.00
C GLU A 178 -7.93 -18.08 14.30
N ARG A 179 -8.00 -17.23 13.26
CA ARG A 179 -9.27 -16.83 12.64
C ARG A 179 -9.34 -17.28 11.19
N ARG A 180 -10.51 -17.81 10.80
CA ARG A 180 -10.82 -18.06 9.40
C ARG A 180 -11.40 -16.78 8.80
N LEU A 181 -10.71 -16.27 7.78
CA LEU A 181 -11.08 -15.02 7.09
C LEU A 181 -11.54 -15.30 5.67
N ARG A 182 -12.48 -14.48 5.20
CA ARG A 182 -12.82 -14.31 3.79
C ARG A 182 -12.46 -12.89 3.41
N TYR A 183 -11.69 -12.72 2.33
CA TYR A 183 -11.25 -11.40 1.85
C TYR A 183 -11.08 -11.39 0.35
N GLY A 184 -11.12 -10.20 -0.23
CA GLY A 184 -10.70 -9.98 -1.62
C GLY A 184 -9.21 -9.72 -1.70
N ALA A 185 -8.61 -10.14 -2.82
CA ALA A 185 -7.20 -9.91 -3.12
C ALA A 185 -7.03 -9.57 -4.59
N TYR A 186 -6.07 -8.70 -4.90
CA TYR A 186 -5.64 -8.46 -6.25
C TYR A 186 -4.55 -9.46 -6.65
N PRO A 187 -4.71 -10.18 -7.78
CA PRO A 187 -3.63 -10.99 -8.33
C PRO A 187 -2.57 -10.07 -8.96
N VAL A 188 -1.32 -10.22 -8.54
CA VAL A 188 -0.17 -9.51 -9.08
C VAL A 188 0.94 -10.53 -9.28
N GLU A 189 1.31 -10.81 -10.51
CA GLU A 189 2.23 -11.89 -10.86
C GLU A 189 1.77 -13.23 -10.25
N ASP A 190 2.63 -13.87 -9.43
CA ASP A 190 2.37 -15.11 -8.69
C ASP A 190 1.82 -14.86 -7.28
N LEU A 191 1.56 -13.60 -6.91
CA LEU A 191 1.18 -13.19 -5.56
C LEU A 191 -0.27 -12.73 -5.47
N LEU A 192 -0.78 -12.71 -4.25
CA LEU A 192 -2.08 -12.13 -3.90
C LEU A 192 -1.88 -10.94 -2.97
N VAL A 193 -2.23 -9.76 -3.43
CA VAL A 193 -2.20 -8.54 -2.62
C VAL A 193 -3.54 -8.41 -1.89
N TRP A 194 -3.52 -8.39 -0.57
CA TRP A 194 -4.72 -8.36 0.28
C TRP A 194 -4.56 -7.41 1.48
N GLY A 195 -5.54 -7.34 2.36
CA GLY A 195 -5.46 -6.59 3.61
C GLY A 195 -5.39 -5.07 3.43
N ALA A 196 -4.52 -4.42 4.19
CA ALA A 196 -4.35 -2.96 4.16
C ALA A 196 -3.82 -2.49 2.80
N THR A 197 -2.84 -3.21 2.25
CA THR A 197 -2.23 -2.89 0.95
C THR A 197 -3.27 -2.90 -0.17
N ALA A 198 -4.10 -3.95 -0.25
CA ALA A 198 -5.17 -4.01 -1.26
C ALA A 198 -6.20 -2.90 -1.08
N ARG A 199 -6.53 -2.52 0.16
CA ARG A 199 -7.49 -1.44 0.43
C ARG A 199 -6.95 -0.09 -0.07
N VAL A 200 -5.68 0.21 0.20
CA VAL A 200 -5.02 1.43 -0.30
C VAL A 200 -4.98 1.43 -1.82
N LEU A 201 -4.57 0.32 -2.46
CA LEU A 201 -4.56 0.18 -3.92
C LEU A 201 -5.96 0.31 -4.52
N GLY A 202 -6.96 -0.26 -3.86
CA GLY A 202 -8.36 -0.14 -4.30
C GLY A 202 -8.90 1.29 -4.19
N GLN A 203 -8.50 2.04 -3.15
CA GLN A 203 -8.83 3.46 -3.04
C GLN A 203 -8.13 4.27 -4.15
N LEU A 204 -6.85 4.04 -4.38
CA LEU A 204 -6.09 4.65 -5.48
C LEU A 204 -6.76 4.35 -6.84
N GLY A 205 -7.12 3.10 -7.08
CA GLY A 205 -7.83 2.70 -8.30
C GLY A 205 -9.19 3.39 -8.46
N ALA A 206 -9.94 3.55 -7.36
CA ALA A 206 -11.20 4.28 -7.37
C ALA A 206 -11.03 5.77 -7.66
N ILE A 207 -9.95 6.40 -7.18
CA ILE A 207 -9.60 7.80 -7.53
C ILE A 207 -9.31 7.91 -9.02
N LEU A 208 -8.46 7.04 -9.54
CA LEU A 208 -8.00 7.05 -10.93
C LEU A 208 -9.07 6.64 -11.94
N GLY A 209 -10.04 5.86 -11.53
CA GLY A 209 -11.17 5.44 -12.36
C GLY A 209 -12.31 6.45 -12.48
N ARG A 210 -12.22 7.59 -11.83
CA ARG A 210 -13.19 8.68 -11.99
C ARG A 210 -12.92 9.38 -13.32
N SER A 211 -13.92 9.42 -14.18
CA SER A 211 -13.95 10.21 -15.43
C SER A 211 -14.34 11.65 -15.15
#